data_b17d3280a7ccaa69e608e8dc4e9b530f
#
_entry.id   b17d3280a7ccaa69e608e8dc4e9b530f
#
_cell.length_a   1.000
_cell.length_b   1.000
_cell.length_c   1.000
_cell.angle_alpha   90.00
_cell.angle_beta   90.00
_cell.angle_gamma   90.00
#
_symmetry.space_group_name_H-M   'P 1'
#
loop_
_entity.id
_entity.type
_entity.pdbx_description
1 polymer ?
#
loop_
_entity_poly.entity_id
_entity_poly.type
_entity_poly.pdbx_seq_one_letter_code
_entity_poly.pdbx_strand_id
1 'polypeptide(L)'
;DLSWFYSPCFIIGLLIFLSGAFINNQSDSILINLRKVSENEYKIPYGGFFKYISCPNHLGEIMEWIGFAILTWSIPTFAFALWTMANLTPRAMQHHYWYKQKFSNYPKERKAIIPYLI
;
A
#
# COMPACT_ATOMS: atom_id res chain seq x y z
N ASP A 1 29.13 3.63 -10.62
CA ASP A 1 29.87 2.39 -10.48
C ASP A 1 28.94 1.18 -10.68
N LEU A 2 29.33 0.26 -11.53
CA LEU A 2 28.55 -0.93 -11.85
C LEU A 2 28.38 -1.87 -10.65
N SER A 3 29.30 -1.79 -9.68
CA SER A 3 29.21 -2.62 -8.47
C SER A 3 27.95 -2.32 -7.65
N TRP A 4 27.39 -1.13 -7.79
CA TRP A 4 26.14 -0.72 -7.10
C TRP A 4 24.99 -1.67 -7.43
N PHE A 5 24.90 -2.11 -8.70
CA PHE A 5 23.80 -2.97 -9.13
C PHE A 5 23.85 -4.37 -8.51
N TYR A 6 24.99 -4.76 -7.95
CA TYR A 6 25.17 -6.05 -7.28
C TYR A 6 25.13 -5.90 -5.76
N SER A 7 24.97 -4.68 -5.24
CA SER A 7 24.94 -4.47 -3.81
C SER A 7 23.64 -5.02 -3.20
N PRO A 8 23.67 -5.53 -1.95
CA PRO A 8 22.44 -5.97 -1.28
C PRO A 8 21.39 -4.86 -1.16
N CYS A 9 21.83 -3.62 -0.95
CA CYS A 9 20.91 -2.48 -0.86
C CYS A 9 20.14 -2.28 -2.15
N PHE A 10 20.80 -2.34 -3.30
CA PHE A 10 20.15 -2.20 -4.59
C PHE A 10 19.13 -3.32 -4.82
N ILE A 11 19.57 -4.56 -4.59
CA ILE A 11 18.72 -5.73 -4.87
C ILE A 11 17.51 -5.74 -3.94
N ILE A 12 17.71 -5.56 -2.64
CA ILE A 12 16.62 -5.56 -1.67
C ILE A 12 15.67 -4.39 -1.91
N GLY A 13 16.21 -3.20 -2.14
CA GLY A 13 15.42 -2.01 -2.42
C GLY A 13 14.58 -2.16 -3.68
N LEU A 14 15.17 -2.73 -4.72
CA LEU A 14 14.46 -2.97 -5.98
C LEU A 14 13.32 -3.97 -5.80
N LEU A 15 13.56 -5.07 -5.07
CA LEU A 15 12.53 -6.06 -4.80
C LEU A 15 11.35 -5.47 -4.02
N ILE A 16 11.65 -4.67 -3.00
CA ILE A 16 10.60 -4.01 -2.21
C ILE A 16 9.84 -3.01 -3.08
N PHE A 17 10.56 -2.22 -3.89
CA PHE A 17 9.94 -1.24 -4.78
C PHE A 17 8.99 -1.91 -5.77
N LEU A 18 9.45 -2.96 -6.46
CA LEU A 18 8.64 -3.65 -7.45
C LEU A 18 7.44 -4.35 -6.82
N SER A 19 7.61 -4.94 -5.63
CA SER A 19 6.51 -5.56 -4.90
C SER A 19 5.46 -4.51 -4.52
N GLY A 20 5.91 -3.36 -4.04
CA GLY A 20 5.01 -2.25 -3.70
C GLY A 20 4.27 -1.72 -4.92
N ALA A 21 4.98 -1.57 -6.03
CA ALA A 21 4.36 -1.11 -7.28
C ALA A 21 3.28 -2.10 -7.76
N PHE A 22 3.56 -3.39 -7.67
CA PHE A 22 2.59 -4.42 -8.03
C PHE A 22 1.34 -4.33 -7.15
N ILE A 23 1.53 -4.25 -5.83
CA ILE A 23 0.40 -4.17 -4.89
C ILE A 23 -0.41 -2.90 -5.15
N ASN A 24 0.26 -1.77 -5.35
CA ASN A 24 -0.39 -0.49 -5.60
C ASN A 24 -1.23 -0.54 -6.90
N ASN A 25 -0.62 -0.99 -7.98
CA ASN A 25 -1.30 -1.06 -9.28
C ASN A 25 -2.46 -2.05 -9.27
N GLN A 26 -2.28 -3.22 -8.67
CA GLN A 26 -3.34 -4.21 -8.57
C GLN A 26 -4.52 -3.66 -7.75
N SER A 27 -4.22 -3.03 -6.62
CA SER A 27 -5.24 -2.49 -5.73
C SER A 27 -6.02 -1.35 -6.40
N ASP A 28 -5.32 -0.45 -7.09
CA ASP A 28 -5.96 0.64 -7.81
C ASP A 28 -6.84 0.11 -8.93
N SER A 29 -6.40 -0.92 -9.65
CA SER A 29 -7.21 -1.55 -10.69
C SER A 29 -8.50 -2.13 -10.13
N ILE A 30 -8.41 -2.80 -8.98
CA ILE A 30 -9.59 -3.36 -8.31
C ILE A 30 -10.56 -2.24 -7.92
N LEU A 31 -10.06 -1.15 -7.35
CA LEU A 31 -10.90 -0.02 -6.96
C LEU A 31 -11.54 0.68 -8.16
N ILE A 32 -10.79 0.88 -9.24
CA ILE A 32 -11.31 1.51 -10.45
C ILE A 32 -12.42 0.66 -11.06
N ASN A 33 -12.20 -0.65 -11.16
CA ASN A 33 -13.20 -1.56 -11.71
C ASN A 33 -14.46 -1.60 -10.84
N LEU A 34 -14.29 -1.55 -9.53
CA LEU A 34 -15.40 -1.53 -8.58
C LEU A 34 -16.27 -0.28 -8.79
N ARG A 35 -15.65 0.87 -9.00
CA ARG A 35 -16.36 2.13 -9.25
C ARG A 35 -17.10 2.13 -10.57
N LYS A 36 -16.55 1.49 -11.62
CA LYS A 36 -17.20 1.38 -12.93
C LYS A 36 -18.49 0.58 -12.87
N VAL A 37 -18.52 -0.47 -12.04
CA VAL A 37 -19.68 -1.34 -11.90
C VAL A 37 -20.77 -0.71 -11.04
N SER A 38 -20.38 0.18 -10.09
CA SER A 38 -21.28 0.77 -9.10
C SER A 38 -21.13 2.29 -9.08
N GLU A 39 -21.65 2.99 -10.07
CA GLU A 39 -21.44 4.44 -10.22
C GLU A 39 -21.89 5.27 -9.02
N ASN A 40 -22.95 4.87 -8.32
CA ASN A 40 -23.53 5.67 -7.22
C ASN A 40 -23.48 5.01 -5.86
N GLU A 41 -22.87 3.83 -5.75
CA GLU A 41 -22.81 3.09 -4.47
C GLU A 41 -21.38 2.69 -4.14
N TYR A 42 -21.02 2.86 -2.88
CA TYR A 42 -19.77 2.32 -2.37
C TYR A 42 -19.95 0.84 -2.08
N LYS A 43 -18.99 0.04 -2.51
CA LYS A 43 -18.98 -1.41 -2.23
C LYS A 43 -17.68 -1.78 -1.55
N ILE A 44 -17.72 -2.92 -0.84
CA ILE A 44 -16.53 -3.48 -0.20
C ILE A 44 -15.63 -4.06 -1.29
N PRO A 45 -14.37 -3.60 -1.40
CA PRO A 45 -13.44 -4.20 -2.37
C PRO A 45 -12.98 -5.57 -1.91
N TYR A 46 -12.86 -6.49 -2.86
CA TYR A 46 -12.40 -7.85 -2.63
C TYR A 46 -11.33 -8.19 -3.67
N GLY A 47 -10.49 -9.16 -3.33
CA GLY A 47 -9.45 -9.64 -4.23
C GLY A 47 -8.08 -9.10 -3.86
N GLY A 48 -7.02 -9.78 -4.30
CA GLY A 48 -5.66 -9.40 -4.01
C GLY A 48 -5.41 -9.21 -2.53
N PHE A 49 -4.71 -8.16 -2.17
CA PHE A 49 -4.39 -7.85 -0.78
C PHE A 49 -5.57 -7.27 0.00
N PHE A 50 -6.68 -6.92 -0.67
CA PHE A 50 -7.90 -6.53 0.05
C PHE A 50 -8.43 -7.65 0.95
N LYS A 51 -8.02 -8.88 0.71
CA LYS A 51 -8.36 -10.00 1.59
C LYS A 51 -7.88 -9.75 3.02
N TYR A 52 -6.76 -9.05 3.18
CA TYR A 52 -6.11 -8.89 4.48
C TYR A 52 -6.20 -7.48 5.05
N ILE A 53 -6.26 -6.45 4.19
CA ILE A 53 -6.21 -5.06 4.62
C ILE A 53 -7.18 -4.20 3.80
N SER A 54 -7.55 -3.06 4.38
CA SER A 54 -8.50 -2.12 3.75
C SER A 54 -7.85 -1.24 2.70
N CYS A 55 -6.57 -0.91 2.86
CA CYS A 55 -5.86 0.03 1.99
C CYS A 55 -4.53 -0.55 1.47
N PRO A 56 -4.58 -1.62 0.65
CA PRO A 56 -3.35 -2.17 0.09
C PRO A 56 -2.65 -1.23 -0.87
N ASN A 57 -3.38 -0.32 -1.51
CA ASN A 57 -2.77 0.72 -2.34
C ASN A 57 -1.83 1.62 -1.52
N HIS A 58 -2.23 2.00 -0.30
CA HIS A 58 -1.36 2.79 0.57
C HIS A 58 -0.14 1.98 1.03
N LEU A 59 -0.32 0.71 1.37
CA LEU A 59 0.81 -0.16 1.69
C LEU A 59 1.78 -0.26 0.53
N GLY A 60 1.26 -0.46 -0.68
CA GLY A 60 2.09 -0.53 -1.89
C GLY A 60 2.91 0.73 -2.11
N GLU A 61 2.29 1.89 -1.93
CA GLU A 61 2.98 3.17 -2.08
C GLU A 61 4.07 3.35 -1.02
N ILE A 62 3.79 2.99 0.22
CA ILE A 62 4.80 3.04 1.29
C ILE A 62 5.98 2.12 0.93
N MET A 63 5.70 0.90 0.46
CA MET A 63 6.75 -0.03 0.04
C MET A 63 7.57 0.52 -1.11
N GLU A 64 6.93 1.19 -2.08
CA GLU A 64 7.65 1.82 -3.18
C GLU A 64 8.69 2.83 -2.67
N TRP A 65 8.28 3.71 -1.76
CA TRP A 65 9.18 4.73 -1.23
C TRP A 65 10.26 4.17 -0.32
N ILE A 66 9.92 3.17 0.51
CA ILE A 66 10.91 2.48 1.33
C ILE A 66 11.94 1.78 0.44
N GLY A 67 11.47 1.06 -0.59
CA GLY A 67 12.35 0.40 -1.53
C GLY A 67 13.26 1.37 -2.26
N PHE A 68 12.69 2.51 -2.71
CA PHE A 68 13.46 3.55 -3.37
C PHE A 68 14.52 4.17 -2.44
N ALA A 69 14.15 4.38 -1.17
CA ALA A 69 15.08 4.91 -0.18
C ALA A 69 16.26 3.95 0.06
N ILE A 70 15.97 2.65 0.15
CA ILE A 70 17.03 1.63 0.31
C ILE A 70 17.88 1.56 -0.95
N LEU A 71 17.26 1.59 -2.12
CA LEU A 71 17.93 1.49 -3.41
C LEU A 71 18.89 2.65 -3.64
N THR A 72 18.46 3.88 -3.35
CA THR A 72 19.27 5.08 -3.55
C THR A 72 20.19 5.37 -2.38
N TRP A 73 19.86 4.86 -1.21
CA TRP A 73 20.61 5.06 0.04
C TRP A 73 20.93 6.54 0.27
N SER A 74 19.90 7.39 0.18
CA SER A 74 20.06 8.83 0.35
C SER A 74 19.11 9.36 1.42
N ILE A 75 19.56 10.42 2.12
CA ILE A 75 18.78 11.05 3.19
C ILE A 75 17.47 11.63 2.68
N PRO A 76 17.44 12.38 1.55
CA PRO A 76 16.17 12.91 1.04
C PRO A 76 15.11 11.84 0.75
N THR A 77 15.50 10.70 0.21
CA THR A 77 14.54 9.62 -0.09
C THR A 77 14.04 8.96 1.19
N PHE A 78 14.90 8.79 2.21
CA PHE A 78 14.46 8.30 3.51
C PHE A 78 13.48 9.27 4.18
N ALA A 79 13.75 10.57 4.10
CA ALA A 79 12.86 11.59 4.64
C ALA A 79 11.50 11.53 3.95
N PHE A 80 11.48 11.35 2.63
CA PHE A 80 10.24 11.25 1.87
C PHE A 80 9.47 9.96 2.21
N ALA A 81 10.17 8.85 2.42
CA ALA A 81 9.55 7.60 2.84
C ALA A 81 8.86 7.76 4.20
N LEU A 82 9.53 8.39 5.16
CA LEU A 82 8.95 8.68 6.48
C LEU A 82 7.73 9.60 6.35
N TRP A 83 7.83 10.62 5.52
CA TRP A 83 6.72 11.54 5.25
C TRP A 83 5.51 10.79 4.67
N THR A 84 5.76 9.90 3.72
CA THR A 84 4.71 9.09 3.10
C THR A 84 4.03 8.20 4.14
N MET A 85 4.81 7.52 4.99
CA MET A 85 4.27 6.68 6.06
C MET A 85 3.42 7.50 7.03
N ALA A 86 3.91 8.68 7.41
CA ALA A 86 3.21 9.54 8.35
C ALA A 86 1.89 10.07 7.80
N ASN A 87 1.79 10.21 6.48
CA ASN A 87 0.56 10.70 5.85
C ASN A 87 -0.41 9.58 5.49
N LEU A 88 0.10 8.46 4.96
CA LEU A 88 -0.77 7.40 4.46
C LEU A 88 -1.30 6.48 5.56
N THR A 89 -0.54 6.28 6.64
CA THR A 89 -0.99 5.40 7.72
C THR A 89 -2.25 5.93 8.41
N PRO A 90 -2.32 7.21 8.83
CA PRO A 90 -3.56 7.75 9.39
C PRO A 90 -4.73 7.70 8.40
N ARG A 91 -4.47 7.97 7.12
CA ARG A 91 -5.51 7.91 6.08
C ARG A 91 -6.06 6.49 5.95
N ALA A 92 -5.19 5.50 5.96
CA ALA A 92 -5.60 4.11 5.88
C ALA A 92 -6.46 3.72 7.09
N MET A 93 -6.07 4.17 8.28
CA MET A 93 -6.84 3.91 9.49
C MET A 93 -8.22 4.57 9.44
N GLN A 94 -8.31 5.80 8.91
CA GLN A 94 -9.58 6.49 8.73
C GLN A 94 -10.47 5.78 7.72
N HIS A 95 -9.92 5.34 6.60
CA HIS A 95 -10.66 4.57 5.59
C HIS A 95 -11.16 3.25 6.17
N HIS A 96 -10.31 2.57 6.93
CA HIS A 96 -10.67 1.30 7.57
C HIS A 96 -11.84 1.51 8.55
N TYR A 97 -11.76 2.53 9.37
CA TYR A 97 -12.82 2.89 10.32
C TYR A 97 -14.11 3.21 9.57
N TRP A 98 -14.01 4.00 8.48
CA TRP A 98 -15.17 4.36 7.67
C TRP A 98 -15.85 3.13 7.08
N TYR A 99 -15.08 2.17 6.55
CA TYR A 99 -15.64 0.92 6.03
C TYR A 99 -16.38 0.15 7.12
N LYS A 100 -15.82 0.08 8.31
CA LYS A 100 -16.44 -0.65 9.41
C LYS A 100 -17.74 0.00 9.87
N GLN A 101 -17.82 1.33 9.80
CA GLN A 101 -19.04 2.07 10.14
C GLN A 101 -20.10 1.94 9.05
N LYS A 102 -19.68 2.02 7.79
CA LYS A 102 -20.59 1.99 6.63
C LYS A 102 -21.18 0.61 6.39
N PHE A 103 -20.37 -0.44 6.52
CA PHE A 103 -20.76 -1.81 6.19
C PHE A 103 -20.75 -2.67 7.45
N SER A 104 -21.93 -3.16 7.86
CA SER A 104 -22.04 -4.05 9.00
C SER A 104 -21.40 -5.42 8.73
N ASN A 105 -21.34 -5.81 7.45
CA ASN A 105 -20.77 -7.08 7.01
C ASN A 105 -19.29 -6.97 6.59
N TYR A 106 -18.62 -5.87 6.93
CA TYR A 106 -17.21 -5.70 6.59
C TYR A 106 -16.36 -6.79 7.26
N PRO A 107 -15.43 -7.43 6.52
CA PRO A 107 -14.64 -8.52 7.09
C PRO A 107 -13.88 -8.09 8.35
N LYS A 108 -14.09 -8.83 9.43
CA LYS A 108 -13.52 -8.48 10.74
C LYS A 108 -12.02 -8.75 10.82
N GLU A 109 -11.51 -9.66 10.00
CA GLU A 109 -10.09 -10.02 9.99
C GLU A 109 -9.20 -8.99 9.32
N ARG A 110 -9.80 -8.08 8.54
CA ARG A 110 -9.02 -7.06 7.84
C ARG A 110 -8.44 -6.04 8.80
N LYS A 111 -7.20 -5.66 8.52
CA LYS A 111 -6.55 -4.55 9.20
C LYS A 111 -6.55 -3.32 8.26
N ALA A 112 -6.03 -2.20 8.75
CA ALA A 112 -6.05 -0.98 7.95
C ALA A 112 -4.99 -1.01 6.84
N ILE A 113 -3.75 -1.33 7.19
CA ILE A 113 -2.63 -1.20 6.25
C ILE A 113 -1.61 -2.34 6.33
N ILE A 114 -1.40 -2.94 7.49
CA ILE A 114 -0.43 -4.04 7.65
C ILE A 114 -1.19 -5.31 8.03
N PRO A 115 -1.10 -6.38 7.20
CA PRO A 115 -1.83 -7.62 7.50
C PRO A 115 -1.55 -8.15 8.90
N TYR A 116 -2.59 -8.56 9.60
CA TYR A 116 -2.56 -9.15 10.94
C TYR A 116 -2.08 -8.20 12.05
N LEU A 117 -1.68 -6.97 11.74
CA LEU A 117 -1.09 -6.06 12.73
C LEU A 117 -1.92 -4.81 12.97
N ILE A 118 -2.04 -3.99 11.96
CA ILE A 118 -2.71 -2.69 12.12
C ILE A 118 -3.47 -2.23 10.86
#